data_4e64a5561be51f651fa2e4f717d106be
#
_entry.id   4e64a5561be51f651fa2e4f717d106be
#
_cell.length_a   1.000
_cell.length_b   1.000
_cell.length_c   1.000
_cell.angle_alpha   90.00
_cell.angle_beta   90.00
_cell.angle_gamma   90.00
#
_symmetry.space_group_name_H-M   'P 1'
#
loop_
_entity.id
_entity.type
_entity.pdbx_description
1 polymer ?
#
loop_
_entity_poly.entity_id
_entity_poly.type
_entity_poly.pdbx_seq_one_letter_code
_entity_poly.pdbx_strand_id
1 'polypeptide(L)'
;DVERSRGLGDVYKRQSQQGSGVFVDPNFQRNAFRIAAPSPGDSQDLEHILELMLSIEVTAARYAAQRRTDADLKKMRQALVGMEYALINDKLGDEEDYQFHQSIVQATHNPHLVALNDYLEANVRRVIRSARNNTARRYAERMAAVQSEHQAIFAAIENGDPDAAGRAAEQHLRNAADRLRLFQAERPAPV
;
A
#
# COMPACT_ATOMS: atom_id res chain seq x y z
N ASP A 1 1.27 21.79 42.60
CA ASP A 1 1.62 22.26 41.24
C ASP A 1 2.28 21.15 40.41
N VAL A 2 1.49 20.11 40.07
CA VAL A 2 1.90 19.10 39.08
C VAL A 2 0.71 18.84 38.14
N GLU A 3 0.34 19.84 37.40
CA GLU A 3 -0.79 19.77 36.47
C GLU A 3 -0.45 20.33 35.09
N ARG A 4 0.71 19.95 34.53
CA ARG A 4 1.08 20.30 33.15
C ARG A 4 1.89 19.19 32.51
N SER A 5 1.17 18.18 31.98
CA SER A 5 1.52 17.45 30.72
C SER A 5 0.69 16.17 30.60
N ARG A 6 -0.62 16.34 30.44
CA ARG A 6 -1.47 15.24 29.98
C ARG A 6 -1.80 15.50 28.53
N GLY A 7 -0.97 14.95 27.64
CA GLY A 7 -1.34 14.87 26.23
C GLY A 7 -2.58 13.97 26.04
N LEU A 8 -3.43 14.29 25.07
CA LEU A 8 -4.64 13.51 24.75
C LEU A 8 -4.40 11.98 24.61
N GLY A 9 -3.15 11.57 24.34
CA GLY A 9 -2.77 10.16 24.24
C GLY A 9 -2.72 9.41 25.58
N ASP A 10 -2.58 10.11 26.72
CA ASP A 10 -2.48 9.47 28.04
C ASP A 10 -3.85 9.22 28.70
N VAL A 11 -4.89 9.95 28.28
CA VAL A 11 -6.24 9.83 28.85
C VAL A 11 -6.86 8.47 28.57
N TYR A 12 -6.52 7.84 27.44
CA TYR A 12 -7.07 6.55 27.05
C TYR A 12 -6.25 5.33 27.49
N LYS A 13 -5.03 5.55 27.98
CA LYS A 13 -4.11 4.44 28.33
C LYS A 13 -4.08 4.10 29.80
N ARG A 14 -4.47 5.05 30.68
CA ARG A 14 -4.34 4.89 32.12
C ARG A 14 -5.53 5.53 32.84
N GLN A 15 -6.18 4.76 33.70
CA GLN A 15 -7.12 5.29 34.69
C GLN A 15 -6.41 5.33 36.03
N SER A 16 -6.38 6.52 36.69
CA SER A 16 -5.86 6.67 38.04
C SER A 16 -7.01 6.74 39.04
N GLN A 17 -7.05 5.83 40.00
CA GLN A 17 -7.89 5.95 41.19
C GLN A 17 -7.05 6.52 42.32
N GLN A 18 -7.57 7.53 42.99
CA GLN A 18 -6.90 8.17 44.13
C GLN A 18 -6.65 7.12 45.23
N GLY A 19 -5.39 6.86 45.56
CA GLY A 19 -4.98 5.88 46.57
C GLY A 19 -4.74 4.46 46.09
N SER A 20 -4.98 4.11 44.82
CA SER A 20 -4.88 2.73 44.28
C SER A 20 -3.89 2.51 43.14
N GLY A 21 -3.13 3.55 42.73
CA GLY A 21 -2.16 3.45 41.64
C GLY A 21 -2.75 3.71 40.26
N VAL A 22 -1.95 3.44 39.23
CA VAL A 22 -2.31 3.61 37.82
C VAL A 22 -2.54 2.22 37.21
N PHE A 23 -3.75 1.98 36.75
CA PHE A 23 -4.12 0.71 36.13
C PHE A 23 -4.20 0.88 34.60
N VAL A 24 -3.78 -0.15 33.86
CA VAL A 24 -4.02 -0.23 32.41
C VAL A 24 -5.46 -0.70 32.22
N ASP A 25 -6.26 0.05 31.44
CA ASP A 25 -7.61 -0.37 31.08
C ASP A 25 -7.56 -1.71 30.32
N PRO A 26 -8.15 -2.79 30.88
CA PRO A 26 -8.16 -4.10 30.21
C PRO A 26 -8.92 -4.06 28.86
N ASN A 27 -9.77 -3.06 28.65
CA ASN A 27 -10.51 -2.88 27.39
C ASN A 27 -9.79 -1.95 26.38
N PHE A 28 -8.66 -1.32 26.76
CA PHE A 28 -7.91 -0.43 25.89
C PHE A 28 -7.57 -1.07 24.54
N GLN A 29 -7.26 -2.36 24.53
CA GLN A 29 -6.91 -3.08 23.31
C GLN A 29 -8.11 -3.38 22.40
N ARG A 30 -9.35 -3.34 22.91
CA ARG A 30 -10.56 -3.68 22.13
C ARG A 30 -10.96 -2.59 21.13
N ASN A 31 -10.55 -1.35 21.37
CA ASN A 31 -10.90 -0.20 20.53
C ASN A 31 -9.78 0.24 19.60
N ALA A 32 -8.61 -0.40 19.62
CA ALA A 32 -7.54 -0.10 18.69
C ALA A 32 -7.86 -0.77 17.34
N PHE A 33 -8.00 0.03 16.28
CA PHE A 33 -8.06 -0.49 14.93
C PHE A 33 -6.77 -1.27 14.63
N ARG A 34 -6.92 -2.54 14.29
CA ARG A 34 -5.80 -3.41 13.95
C ARG A 34 -6.18 -4.23 12.73
N ILE A 35 -5.35 -4.19 11.71
CA ILE A 35 -5.38 -5.18 10.64
C ILE A 35 -4.50 -6.32 11.13
N ALA A 36 -5.07 -7.52 11.25
CA ALA A 36 -4.32 -8.70 11.65
C ALA A 36 -3.17 -8.94 10.67
N ALA A 37 -2.01 -9.33 11.19
CA ALA A 37 -0.96 -9.80 10.31
C ALA A 37 -1.45 -11.08 9.62
N PRO A 38 -1.48 -11.12 8.29
CA PRO A 38 -2.02 -12.26 7.56
C PRO A 38 -1.20 -13.52 7.81
N SER A 39 -1.87 -14.65 7.86
CA SER A 39 -1.22 -15.96 7.99
C SER A 39 -0.34 -16.27 6.78
N PRO A 40 0.86 -16.81 6.97
CA PRO A 40 1.71 -17.20 5.85
C PRO A 40 0.99 -18.20 4.94
N GLY A 41 0.80 -17.83 3.65
CA GLY A 41 0.16 -18.69 2.65
C GLY A 41 -1.36 -18.58 2.57
N ASP A 42 -2.00 -17.70 3.37
CA ASP A 42 -3.42 -17.40 3.25
C ASP A 42 -3.67 -16.52 2.02
N SER A 43 -4.29 -17.13 1.02
CA SER A 43 -4.59 -16.48 -0.26
C SER A 43 -5.78 -15.54 -0.18
N GLN A 44 -6.75 -15.85 0.66
CA GLN A 44 -7.95 -15.04 0.84
C GLN A 44 -7.60 -13.72 1.52
N ASP A 45 -6.64 -13.74 2.43
CA ASP A 45 -6.17 -12.55 3.10
C ASP A 45 -5.43 -11.58 2.15
N LEU A 46 -4.67 -12.12 1.18
CA LEU A 46 -4.08 -11.28 0.12
C LEU A 46 -5.15 -10.60 -0.75
N GLU A 47 -6.27 -11.28 -1.03
CA GLU A 47 -7.39 -10.67 -1.77
C GLU A 47 -8.03 -9.53 -0.97
N HIS A 48 -8.29 -9.74 0.33
CA HIS A 48 -8.85 -8.70 1.20
C HIS A 48 -7.94 -7.47 1.31
N ILE A 49 -6.62 -7.66 1.38
CA ILE A 49 -5.67 -6.54 1.36
C ILE A 49 -5.67 -5.82 0.00
N LEU A 50 -5.78 -6.56 -1.12
CA LEU A 50 -5.90 -5.94 -2.44
C LEU A 50 -7.18 -5.12 -2.59
N GLU A 51 -8.31 -5.56 -2.05
CA GLU A 51 -9.57 -4.78 -2.04
C GLU A 51 -9.41 -3.48 -1.25
N LEU A 52 -8.70 -3.53 -0.11
CA LEU A 52 -8.38 -2.35 0.66
C LEU A 52 -7.43 -1.41 -0.10
N MET A 53 -6.38 -1.95 -0.71
CA MET A 53 -5.46 -1.19 -1.56
C MET A 53 -6.20 -0.52 -2.72
N LEU A 54 -7.11 -1.23 -3.38
CA LEU A 54 -7.94 -0.70 -4.46
C LEU A 54 -8.70 0.55 -4.01
N SER A 55 -9.30 0.52 -2.83
CA SER A 55 -10.06 1.64 -2.27
C SER A 55 -9.18 2.86 -1.98
N ILE A 56 -7.97 2.65 -1.51
CA ILE A 56 -7.03 3.71 -1.13
C ILE A 56 -6.31 4.26 -2.37
N GLU A 57 -5.73 3.39 -3.20
CA GLU A 57 -4.83 3.80 -4.27
C GLU A 57 -5.55 4.45 -5.45
N VAL A 58 -6.75 3.98 -5.80
CA VAL A 58 -7.60 4.65 -6.82
C VAL A 58 -7.94 6.07 -6.39
N THR A 59 -8.28 6.24 -5.10
CA THR A 59 -8.56 7.56 -4.52
C THR A 59 -7.29 8.42 -4.48
N ALA A 60 -6.16 7.84 -4.08
CA ALA A 60 -4.87 8.52 -4.04
C ALA A 60 -4.42 8.98 -5.44
N ALA A 61 -4.55 8.13 -6.47
CA ALA A 61 -4.19 8.49 -7.84
C ALA A 61 -5.01 9.69 -8.36
N ARG A 62 -6.32 9.72 -8.06
CA ARG A 62 -7.20 10.86 -8.40
C ARG A 62 -6.74 12.15 -7.74
N TYR A 63 -6.45 12.12 -6.43
CA TYR A 63 -5.97 13.30 -5.72
C TYR A 63 -4.55 13.69 -6.10
N ALA A 64 -3.67 12.72 -6.35
CA ALA A 64 -2.33 12.99 -6.85
C ALA A 64 -2.38 13.75 -8.19
N ALA A 65 -3.24 13.33 -9.13
CA ALA A 65 -3.40 14.03 -10.40
C ALA A 65 -3.85 15.50 -10.25
N GLN A 66 -4.61 15.81 -9.19
CA GLN A 66 -5.06 17.17 -8.89
C GLN A 66 -4.03 18.02 -8.14
N ARG A 67 -3.15 17.40 -7.34
CA ARG A 67 -2.37 18.11 -6.32
C ARG A 67 -0.86 17.95 -6.49
N ARG A 68 -0.40 17.04 -7.37
CA ARG A 68 1.02 16.77 -7.58
C ARG A 68 1.81 18.04 -7.87
N THR A 69 3.01 18.10 -7.34
CA THR A 69 4.06 19.06 -7.67
C THR A 69 5.09 18.43 -8.60
N ASP A 70 5.97 19.23 -9.18
CA ASP A 70 7.11 18.73 -9.97
C ASP A 70 8.04 17.83 -9.15
N ALA A 71 8.16 18.10 -7.84
CA ALA A 71 8.95 17.27 -6.94
C ALA A 71 8.31 15.87 -6.75
N ASP A 72 6.99 15.78 -6.70
CA ASP A 72 6.28 14.50 -6.61
C ASP A 72 6.42 13.71 -7.91
N LEU A 73 6.25 14.36 -9.06
CA LEU A 73 6.44 13.74 -10.37
C LEU A 73 7.87 13.20 -10.54
N LYS A 74 8.87 13.93 -10.03
CA LYS A 74 10.26 13.47 -10.04
C LYS A 74 10.45 12.19 -9.24
N LYS A 75 9.84 12.08 -8.05
CA LYS A 75 9.91 10.86 -7.21
C LYS A 75 9.26 9.66 -7.91
N MET A 76 8.05 9.83 -8.46
CA MET A 76 7.36 8.79 -9.22
C MET A 76 8.21 8.30 -10.39
N ARG A 77 8.77 9.23 -11.16
CA ARG A 77 9.64 8.91 -12.32
C ARG A 77 10.90 8.16 -11.90
N GLN A 78 11.51 8.53 -10.76
CA GLN A 78 12.67 7.82 -10.21
C GLN A 78 12.33 6.36 -9.87
N ALA A 79 11.18 6.11 -9.26
CA ALA A 79 10.72 4.76 -8.95
C ALA A 79 10.44 3.94 -10.23
N LEU A 80 9.82 4.55 -11.25
CA LEU A 80 9.59 3.90 -12.56
C LEU A 80 10.90 3.49 -13.23
N VAL A 81 11.90 4.39 -13.26
CA VAL A 81 13.22 4.09 -13.81
C VAL A 81 13.93 3.01 -12.99
N GLY A 82 13.78 3.04 -11.67
CA GLY A 82 14.29 2.00 -10.78
C GLY A 82 13.70 0.62 -11.08
N MET A 83 12.39 0.52 -11.30
CA MET A 83 11.72 -0.72 -11.70
C MET A 83 12.22 -1.23 -13.06
N GLU A 84 12.40 -0.35 -14.03
CA GLU A 84 12.95 -0.71 -15.35
C GLU A 84 14.38 -1.23 -15.23
N TYR A 85 15.21 -0.56 -14.43
CA TYR A 85 16.58 -1.01 -14.16
C TYR A 85 16.59 -2.38 -13.44
N ALA A 86 15.69 -2.60 -12.48
CA ALA A 86 15.55 -3.88 -11.81
C ALA A 86 15.20 -5.00 -12.81
N LEU A 87 14.25 -4.73 -13.72
CA LEU A 87 13.84 -5.69 -14.76
C LEU A 87 14.99 -6.06 -15.70
N ILE A 88 15.77 -5.08 -16.16
CA ILE A 88 16.94 -5.31 -17.05
C ILE A 88 18.02 -6.15 -16.34
N ASN A 89 18.12 -6.07 -15.02
CA ASN A 89 19.12 -6.79 -14.22
C ASN A 89 18.58 -8.06 -13.54
N ASP A 90 17.48 -8.60 -14.03
CA ASP A 90 16.82 -9.82 -13.48
C ASP A 90 16.50 -9.72 -11.97
N LYS A 91 16.26 -8.49 -11.47
CA LYS A 91 15.84 -8.24 -10.10
C LYS A 91 14.35 -8.13 -10.01
N LEU A 92 13.80 -8.39 -8.82
CA LEU A 92 12.36 -8.36 -8.58
C LEU A 92 11.76 -6.96 -8.72
N GLY A 93 12.45 -5.91 -8.22
CA GLY A 93 11.98 -4.53 -8.26
C GLY A 93 10.79 -4.24 -7.34
N ASP A 94 10.62 -5.04 -6.28
CA ASP A 94 9.51 -4.90 -5.34
C ASP A 94 9.66 -3.67 -4.43
N GLU A 95 10.87 -3.24 -4.18
CA GLU A 95 11.13 -2.00 -3.43
C GLU A 95 10.77 -0.76 -4.26
N GLU A 96 11.17 -0.71 -5.50
CA GLU A 96 10.88 0.39 -6.42
C GLU A 96 9.38 0.47 -6.74
N ASP A 97 8.71 -0.67 -6.84
CA ASP A 97 7.27 -0.76 -7.00
C ASP A 97 6.55 -0.16 -5.79
N TYR A 98 6.93 -0.56 -4.57
CA TYR A 98 6.41 0.05 -3.36
C TYR A 98 6.67 1.57 -3.31
N GLN A 99 7.87 2.03 -3.64
CA GLN A 99 8.22 3.45 -3.67
C GLN A 99 7.37 4.24 -4.67
N PHE A 100 7.03 3.64 -5.81
CA PHE A 100 6.12 4.24 -6.78
C PHE A 100 4.73 4.48 -6.18
N HIS A 101 4.11 3.45 -5.62
CA HIS A 101 2.78 3.55 -4.99
C HIS A 101 2.80 4.52 -3.80
N GLN A 102 3.83 4.46 -2.95
CA GLN A 102 3.99 5.40 -1.84
C GLN A 102 4.10 6.85 -2.33
N SER A 103 4.83 7.10 -3.43
CA SER A 103 4.99 8.46 -3.99
C SER A 103 3.66 9.03 -4.50
N ILE A 104 2.76 8.19 -5.03
CA ILE A 104 1.39 8.59 -5.42
C ILE A 104 0.60 9.03 -4.19
N VAL A 105 0.63 8.24 -3.12
CA VAL A 105 -0.07 8.59 -1.87
C VAL A 105 0.49 9.90 -1.27
N GLN A 106 1.81 10.09 -1.27
CA GLN A 106 2.45 11.33 -0.83
C GLN A 106 1.99 12.54 -1.65
N ALA A 107 1.85 12.38 -2.98
CA ALA A 107 1.41 13.43 -3.88
C ALA A 107 -0.07 13.84 -3.69
N THR A 108 -0.83 13.12 -2.87
CA THR A 108 -2.17 13.57 -2.45
C THR A 108 -2.10 14.78 -1.52
N HIS A 109 -0.95 15.03 -0.87
CA HIS A 109 -0.75 16.03 0.19
C HIS A 109 -1.80 15.92 1.30
N ASN A 110 -2.35 14.72 1.51
CA ASN A 110 -3.28 14.42 2.59
C ASN A 110 -2.57 13.61 3.69
N PRO A 111 -2.27 14.23 4.84
CA PRO A 111 -1.52 13.55 5.91
C PRO A 111 -2.25 12.31 6.46
N HIS A 112 -3.57 12.26 6.38
CA HIS A 112 -4.34 11.10 6.85
C HIS A 112 -4.25 9.91 5.88
N LEU A 113 -4.23 10.16 4.56
CA LEU A 113 -3.98 9.09 3.58
C LEU A 113 -2.54 8.58 3.69
N VAL A 114 -1.57 9.46 3.90
CA VAL A 114 -0.17 9.06 4.12
C VAL A 114 -0.05 8.20 5.38
N ALA A 115 -0.61 8.65 6.51
CA ALA A 115 -0.57 7.89 7.77
C ALA A 115 -1.27 6.52 7.66
N LEU A 116 -2.38 6.44 6.92
CA LEU A 116 -3.06 5.16 6.66
C LEU A 116 -2.19 4.24 5.80
N ASN A 117 -1.58 4.75 4.74
CA ASN A 117 -0.67 3.99 3.89
C ASN A 117 0.55 3.47 4.69
N ASP A 118 1.15 4.31 5.53
CA ASP A 118 2.28 3.91 6.38
C ASP A 118 1.87 2.84 7.41
N TYR A 119 0.64 2.91 7.93
CA TYR A 119 0.08 1.86 8.79
C TYR A 119 -0.07 0.52 8.05
N LEU A 120 -0.36 0.55 6.76
CA LEU A 120 -0.53 -0.63 5.90
C LEU A 120 0.77 -1.11 5.27
N GLU A 121 1.88 -0.40 5.43
CA GLU A 121 3.14 -0.63 4.71
C GLU A 121 3.54 -2.12 4.64
N ALA A 122 3.57 -2.81 5.78
CA ALA A 122 4.00 -4.21 5.82
C ALA A 122 3.09 -5.13 4.99
N ASN A 123 1.78 -4.85 4.95
CA ASN A 123 0.81 -5.60 4.16
C ASN A 123 0.95 -5.31 2.67
N VAL A 124 1.07 -4.03 2.30
CA VAL A 124 1.25 -3.58 0.90
C VAL A 124 2.52 -4.15 0.31
N ARG A 125 3.67 -4.04 1.01
CA ARG A 125 4.95 -4.62 0.58
C ARG A 125 4.86 -6.12 0.35
N ARG A 126 4.12 -6.83 1.19
CA ARG A 126 3.93 -8.27 1.05
C ARG A 126 3.10 -8.62 -0.19
N VAL A 127 2.02 -7.90 -0.46
CA VAL A 127 1.19 -8.08 -1.67
C VAL A 127 2.02 -7.82 -2.93
N ILE A 128 2.72 -6.69 -2.99
CA ILE A 128 3.60 -6.33 -4.11
C ILE A 128 4.64 -7.43 -4.36
N ARG A 129 5.37 -7.84 -3.31
CA ARG A 129 6.38 -8.91 -3.44
C ARG A 129 5.79 -10.22 -3.93
N SER A 130 4.61 -10.61 -3.42
CA SER A 130 3.92 -11.82 -3.87
C SER A 130 3.49 -11.73 -5.32
N ALA A 131 2.89 -10.61 -5.74
CA ALA A 131 2.45 -10.39 -7.11
C ALA A 131 3.62 -10.40 -8.10
N ARG A 132 4.72 -9.71 -7.77
CA ARG A 132 5.93 -9.67 -8.62
C ARG A 132 6.63 -11.01 -8.70
N ASN A 133 6.79 -11.74 -7.59
CA ASN A 133 7.36 -13.08 -7.59
C ASN A 133 6.55 -14.05 -8.46
N ASN A 134 5.23 -14.01 -8.38
CA ASN A 134 4.36 -14.86 -9.19
C ASN A 134 4.49 -14.52 -10.67
N THR A 135 4.49 -13.22 -11.00
CA THR A 135 4.66 -12.75 -12.38
C THR A 135 6.03 -13.15 -12.92
N ALA A 136 7.12 -12.90 -12.19
CA ALA A 136 8.48 -13.21 -12.64
C ALA A 136 8.70 -14.72 -12.87
N ARG A 137 8.14 -15.58 -12.01
CA ARG A 137 8.34 -17.04 -12.10
C ARG A 137 7.56 -17.72 -13.22
N ARG A 138 6.37 -17.21 -13.55
CA ARG A 138 5.43 -17.91 -14.45
C ARG A 138 5.07 -17.15 -15.70
N TYR A 139 5.28 -15.84 -15.67
CA TYR A 139 4.82 -14.92 -16.70
C TYR A 139 5.86 -13.81 -16.92
N ALA A 140 7.13 -14.19 -17.10
CA ALA A 140 8.23 -13.23 -17.27
C ALA A 140 7.93 -12.21 -18.39
N GLU A 141 7.26 -12.65 -19.46
CA GLU A 141 6.79 -11.81 -20.56
C GLU A 141 5.78 -10.74 -20.12
N ARG A 142 5.10 -10.96 -18.98
CA ARG A 142 4.11 -9.99 -18.43
C ARG A 142 4.75 -8.92 -17.55
N MET A 143 6.03 -9.05 -17.19
CA MET A 143 6.72 -8.01 -16.41
C MET A 143 6.77 -6.67 -17.16
N ALA A 144 6.94 -6.70 -18.48
CA ALA A 144 6.87 -5.51 -19.31
C ALA A 144 5.45 -4.90 -19.33
N ALA A 145 4.41 -5.73 -19.31
CA ALA A 145 3.02 -5.26 -19.21
C ALA A 145 2.76 -4.59 -17.86
N VAL A 146 3.27 -5.14 -16.75
CA VAL A 146 3.18 -4.50 -15.42
C VAL A 146 3.87 -3.13 -15.42
N GLN A 147 5.04 -3.02 -16.05
CA GLN A 147 5.72 -1.73 -16.18
C GLN A 147 4.89 -0.73 -17.00
N SER A 148 4.24 -1.18 -18.08
CA SER A 148 3.34 -0.34 -18.87
C SER A 148 2.11 0.12 -18.09
N GLU A 149 1.58 -0.72 -17.19
CA GLU A 149 0.50 -0.34 -16.28
C GLU A 149 0.93 0.81 -15.36
N HIS A 150 2.10 0.74 -14.74
CA HIS A 150 2.65 1.83 -13.90
C HIS A 150 2.88 3.11 -14.70
N GLN A 151 3.42 2.99 -15.94
CA GLN A 151 3.61 4.13 -16.82
C GLN A 151 2.28 4.81 -17.18
N ALA A 152 1.20 4.05 -17.36
CA ALA A 152 -0.12 4.60 -17.63
C ALA A 152 -0.68 5.39 -16.43
N ILE A 153 -0.48 4.91 -15.20
CA ILE A 153 -0.84 5.64 -13.98
C ILE A 153 -0.06 6.96 -13.91
N PHE A 154 1.26 6.89 -14.07
CA PHE A 154 2.13 8.06 -14.03
C PHE A 154 1.73 9.11 -15.08
N ALA A 155 1.52 8.69 -16.33
CA ALA A 155 1.15 9.60 -17.42
C ALA A 155 -0.18 10.33 -17.13
N ALA A 156 -1.17 9.63 -16.58
CA ALA A 156 -2.44 10.23 -16.21
C ALA A 156 -2.28 11.26 -15.06
N ILE A 157 -1.44 10.95 -14.07
CA ILE A 157 -1.12 11.86 -12.96
C ILE A 157 -0.34 13.08 -13.51
N GLU A 158 0.66 12.88 -14.34
CA GLU A 158 1.48 13.93 -14.96
C GLU A 158 0.59 14.89 -15.77
N ASN A 159 -0.34 14.36 -16.56
CA ASN A 159 -1.30 15.15 -17.34
C ASN A 159 -2.35 15.87 -16.48
N GLY A 160 -2.47 15.55 -15.20
CA GLY A 160 -3.48 16.13 -14.32
C GLY A 160 -4.89 15.68 -14.64
N ASP A 161 -5.07 14.43 -15.10
CA ASP A 161 -6.38 13.82 -15.35
C ASP A 161 -6.74 12.87 -14.21
N PRO A 162 -7.59 13.29 -13.24
CA PRO A 162 -7.96 12.46 -12.09
C PRO A 162 -8.73 11.20 -12.47
N ASP A 163 -9.56 11.29 -13.53
CA ASP A 163 -10.38 10.16 -13.93
C ASP A 163 -9.56 9.11 -14.66
N ALA A 164 -8.65 9.52 -15.54
CA ALA A 164 -7.71 8.60 -16.16
C ALA A 164 -6.77 7.96 -15.12
N ALA A 165 -6.25 8.74 -14.16
CA ALA A 165 -5.39 8.24 -13.10
C ALA A 165 -6.10 7.19 -12.23
N GLY A 166 -7.35 7.47 -11.83
CA GLY A 166 -8.15 6.52 -11.09
C GLY A 166 -8.43 5.22 -11.87
N ARG A 167 -8.81 5.33 -13.15
CA ARG A 167 -9.03 4.15 -14.00
C ARG A 167 -7.76 3.32 -14.21
N ALA A 168 -6.62 3.97 -14.44
CA ALA A 168 -5.36 3.29 -14.63
C ALA A 168 -4.92 2.54 -13.36
N ALA A 169 -5.04 3.17 -12.19
CA ALA A 169 -4.74 2.54 -10.90
C ALA A 169 -5.70 1.35 -10.62
N GLU A 170 -7.00 1.51 -10.88
CA GLU A 170 -7.97 0.42 -10.74
C GLU A 170 -7.64 -0.77 -11.63
N GLN A 171 -7.33 -0.51 -12.90
CA GLN A 171 -6.99 -1.58 -13.85
C GLN A 171 -5.71 -2.32 -13.43
N HIS A 172 -4.68 -1.59 -13.02
CA HIS A 172 -3.44 -2.17 -12.51
C HIS A 172 -3.67 -3.12 -11.33
N LEU A 173 -4.42 -2.68 -10.32
CA LEU A 173 -4.69 -3.49 -9.13
C LEU A 173 -5.59 -4.70 -9.44
N ARG A 174 -6.57 -4.56 -10.33
CA ARG A 174 -7.37 -5.70 -10.81
C ARG A 174 -6.51 -6.72 -11.55
N ASN A 175 -5.62 -6.26 -12.43
CA ASN A 175 -4.68 -7.14 -13.12
C ASN A 175 -3.73 -7.85 -12.13
N ALA A 176 -3.29 -7.16 -11.07
CA ALA A 176 -2.49 -7.77 -10.01
C ALA A 176 -3.28 -8.85 -9.25
N ALA A 177 -4.55 -8.60 -8.93
CA ALA A 177 -5.44 -9.58 -8.30
C ALA A 177 -5.64 -10.82 -9.18
N ASP A 178 -5.87 -10.64 -10.48
CA ASP A 178 -6.03 -11.75 -11.41
C ASP A 178 -4.74 -12.58 -11.54
N ARG A 179 -3.58 -11.95 -11.57
CA ARG A 179 -2.29 -12.65 -11.54
C ARG A 179 -2.09 -13.46 -10.25
N LEU A 180 -2.55 -12.96 -9.11
CA LEU A 180 -2.51 -13.69 -7.83
C LEU A 180 -3.52 -14.86 -7.79
N ARG A 181 -4.74 -14.68 -8.27
CA ARG A 181 -5.79 -15.73 -8.35
C ARG A 181 -5.36 -16.88 -9.23
N LEU A 182 -4.81 -16.62 -10.41
CA LEU A 182 -4.28 -17.66 -11.29
C LEU A 182 -3.20 -18.49 -10.60
N PHE A 183 -2.35 -17.86 -9.79
CA PHE A 183 -1.33 -18.56 -9.01
C PHE A 183 -1.93 -19.49 -7.94
N GLN A 184 -3.05 -19.10 -7.33
CA GLN A 184 -3.72 -19.87 -6.29
C GLN A 184 -4.42 -21.10 -6.87
N ALA A 185 -5.10 -20.94 -8.00
CA ALA A 185 -5.83 -22.02 -8.68
C ALA A 185 -4.90 -23.17 -9.13
N GLU A 186 -3.61 -22.88 -9.31
CA GLU A 186 -2.62 -23.85 -9.77
C GLU A 186 -1.81 -24.51 -8.61
N ARG A 187 -2.01 -24.10 -7.36
CA ARG A 187 -1.37 -24.75 -6.21
C ARG A 187 -2.11 -26.06 -5.93
N PRO A 188 -1.40 -27.23 -5.91
CA PRO A 188 -2.03 -28.46 -5.45
C PRO A 188 -2.52 -28.27 -4.00
N ALA A 189 -3.70 -28.82 -3.70
CA ALA A 189 -4.23 -28.82 -2.35
C ALA A 189 -3.15 -29.40 -1.39
N PRO A 190 -2.99 -28.85 -0.18
CA PRO A 190 -2.07 -29.44 0.80
C PRO A 190 -2.53 -30.88 1.06
N VAL A 191 -1.56 -31.82 0.94
CA VAL A 191 -1.73 -33.25 1.22
C VAL A 191 -1.90 -33.44 2.72
#